data_23c22781a383e491d7209f6c64b79e90
#
_entry.id   23c22781a383e491d7209f6c64b79e90
#
_cell.length_a   1.000
_cell.length_b   1.000
_cell.length_c   1.000
_cell.angle_alpha   90.00
_cell.angle_beta   90.00
_cell.angle_gamma   90.00
#
_symmetry.space_group_name_H-M   'P 1'
#
loop_
_entity.id
_entity.type
_entity.pdbx_description
1 polymer ?
#
loop_
_entity_poly.entity_id
_entity_poly.type
_entity_poly.pdbx_seq_one_letter_code
_entity_poly.pdbx_strand_id
1 'polypeptide(L)'
;MSKFDEKVAMYVANAKELGLKIPTELLTKVAKGLGPSIYLTDASLVSGSDAEEKARVKNNFLIKKLGLADSAELDKAIDEATAAMGTSNRNKHRAIVYALLVMKFKKESLRLSDLMINGHS
;
A
#
# COMPACT_ATOMS: atom_id res chain seq x y z
N MET A 1 -8.31 17.55 14.31
CA MET A 1 -7.62 16.77 13.28
C MET A 1 -8.60 16.29 12.24
N SER A 2 -8.18 16.24 11.00
CA SER A 2 -9.04 15.74 9.93
C SER A 2 -9.11 14.22 9.98
N LYS A 3 -10.12 13.65 9.31
CA LYS A 3 -10.22 12.19 9.19
C LYS A 3 -9.00 11.62 8.51
N PHE A 4 -8.42 12.35 7.57
CA PHE A 4 -7.20 11.92 6.90
C PHE A 4 -6.05 11.79 7.89
N ASP A 5 -5.86 12.81 8.74
CA ASP A 5 -4.77 12.78 9.73
C ASP A 5 -4.96 11.63 10.71
N GLU A 6 -6.20 11.35 11.10
CA GLU A 6 -6.50 10.22 11.98
C GLU A 6 -6.13 8.89 11.33
N LYS A 7 -6.42 8.74 10.03
CA LYS A 7 -6.05 7.53 9.31
C LYS A 7 -4.54 7.36 9.23
N VAL A 8 -3.81 8.43 8.91
CA VAL A 8 -2.36 8.36 8.84
C VAL A 8 -1.77 8.00 10.20
N ALA A 9 -2.29 8.60 11.27
CA ALA A 9 -1.83 8.29 12.62
C ALA A 9 -2.06 6.82 12.96
N MET A 10 -3.20 6.27 12.54
CA MET A 10 -3.51 4.86 12.75
C MET A 10 -2.55 3.97 11.98
N TYR A 11 -2.22 4.32 10.73
CA TYR A 11 -1.25 3.55 9.95
C TYR A 11 0.14 3.58 10.59
N VAL A 12 0.57 4.74 11.08
CA VAL A 12 1.86 4.87 11.76
C VAL A 12 1.90 3.98 12.99
N ALA A 13 0.85 4.02 13.82
CA ALA A 13 0.78 3.21 15.03
C ALA A 13 0.77 1.72 14.69
N ASN A 14 0.00 1.33 13.68
CA ASN A 14 -0.10 -0.06 13.27
C ASN A 14 1.23 -0.59 12.74
N ALA A 15 1.92 0.21 11.93
CA ALA A 15 3.24 -0.17 11.42
C ALA A 15 4.23 -0.39 12.56
N LYS A 16 4.20 0.48 13.57
CA LYS A 16 5.07 0.32 14.74
C LYS A 16 4.78 -0.95 15.51
N GLU A 17 3.50 -1.26 15.71
CA GLU A 17 3.11 -2.48 16.39
C GLU A 17 3.61 -3.73 15.66
N LEU A 18 3.65 -3.67 14.34
CA LEU A 18 4.11 -4.79 13.53
C LEU A 18 5.63 -4.82 13.36
N GLY A 19 6.33 -3.85 13.94
CA GLY A 19 7.78 -3.77 13.82
C GLY A 19 8.25 -3.30 12.45
N LEU A 20 7.39 -2.66 11.70
CA LEU A 20 7.72 -2.17 10.36
C LEU A 20 8.26 -0.75 10.43
N LYS A 21 9.38 -0.52 9.77
CA LYS A 21 10.02 0.80 9.77
C LYS A 21 9.64 1.56 8.50
N ILE A 22 8.47 2.17 8.53
CA ILE A 22 7.95 2.91 7.39
C ILE A 22 7.93 4.40 7.73
N PRO A 23 8.56 5.26 6.92
CA PRO A 23 8.53 6.70 7.18
C PRO A 23 7.10 7.25 7.15
N THR A 24 6.79 8.12 8.08
CA THR A 24 5.47 8.76 8.13
C THR A 24 5.16 9.49 6.84
N GLU A 25 6.16 10.14 6.25
CA GLU A 25 5.98 10.85 4.99
C GLU A 25 5.52 9.93 3.87
N LEU A 26 6.07 8.71 3.82
CA LEU A 26 5.69 7.74 2.81
C LEU A 26 4.26 7.29 3.02
N LEU A 27 3.88 6.98 4.26
CA LEU A 27 2.50 6.59 4.57
C LEU A 27 1.52 7.70 4.19
N THR A 28 1.89 8.95 4.48
CA THR A 28 1.05 10.09 4.12
C THR A 28 0.88 10.19 2.60
N LYS A 29 1.98 10.05 1.88
CA LYS A 29 1.97 10.13 0.41
C LYS A 29 1.10 9.01 -0.18
N VAL A 30 1.28 7.79 0.29
CA VAL A 30 0.50 6.65 -0.20
C VAL A 30 -0.97 6.81 0.12
N ALA A 31 -1.29 7.24 1.34
CA ALA A 31 -2.67 7.46 1.74
C ALA A 31 -3.35 8.51 0.88
N LYS A 32 -2.65 9.60 0.56
CA LYS A 32 -3.18 10.62 -0.34
C LYS A 32 -3.41 10.06 -1.73
N GLY A 33 -2.50 9.22 -2.19
CA GLY A 33 -2.64 8.58 -3.50
C GLY A 33 -3.80 7.63 -3.58
N LEU A 34 -4.14 6.96 -2.48
CA LEU A 34 -5.29 6.07 -2.44
C LEU A 34 -6.62 6.83 -2.42
N GLY A 35 -6.59 8.08 -1.97
CA GLY A 35 -7.78 8.92 -1.96
C GLY A 35 -8.85 8.43 -1.00
N PRO A 36 -10.14 8.66 -1.32
CA PRO A 36 -11.22 8.32 -0.37
C PRO A 36 -11.38 6.84 -0.08
N SER A 37 -10.71 5.96 -0.85
CA SER A 37 -10.80 4.52 -0.60
C SER A 37 -10.31 4.13 0.79
N ILE A 38 -9.46 4.94 1.43
CA ILE A 38 -8.97 4.64 2.76
C ILE A 38 -10.07 4.67 3.83
N TYR A 39 -11.21 5.30 3.51
CA TYR A 39 -12.35 5.36 4.43
C TYR A 39 -13.35 4.24 4.21
N LEU A 40 -13.17 3.43 3.17
CA LEU A 40 -14.07 2.33 2.85
C LEU A 40 -13.51 1.04 3.40
N THR A 41 -14.32 0.30 4.16
CA THR A 41 -13.87 -0.90 4.85
C THR A 41 -13.18 -1.89 3.90
N ASP A 42 -13.84 -2.23 2.80
CA ASP A 42 -13.30 -3.25 1.90
C ASP A 42 -12.13 -2.72 1.06
N ALA A 43 -12.25 -1.49 0.55
CA ALA A 43 -11.23 -0.92 -0.31
C ALA A 43 -9.96 -0.55 0.44
N SER A 44 -10.05 -0.30 1.75
CA SER A 44 -8.90 0.09 2.56
C SER A 44 -8.01 -1.08 2.99
N LEU A 45 -8.48 -2.32 2.78
CA LEU A 45 -7.75 -3.52 3.18
C LEU A 45 -7.36 -4.34 1.97
N VAL A 46 -6.29 -5.12 2.11
CA VAL A 46 -5.83 -6.05 1.08
C VAL A 46 -6.03 -7.47 1.59
N SER A 47 -6.62 -8.33 0.76
CA SER A 47 -6.71 -9.75 1.07
C SER A 47 -5.48 -10.45 0.51
N GLY A 48 -4.60 -10.92 1.38
CA GLY A 48 -3.36 -11.56 0.97
C GLY A 48 -3.56 -12.95 0.38
N SER A 49 -4.73 -13.56 0.59
CA SER A 49 -5.03 -14.89 0.08
C SER A 49 -5.88 -14.87 -1.19
N ASP A 50 -6.36 -13.69 -1.60
CA ASP A 50 -7.22 -13.56 -2.77
C ASP A 50 -6.36 -13.30 -4.01
N ALA A 51 -6.36 -14.27 -4.94
CA ALA A 51 -5.57 -14.16 -6.16
C ALA A 51 -5.98 -12.96 -7.02
N GLU A 52 -7.25 -12.63 -7.04
CA GLU A 52 -7.74 -11.47 -7.81
C GLU A 52 -7.23 -10.17 -7.20
N GLU A 53 -7.24 -10.07 -5.88
CA GLU A 53 -6.73 -8.89 -5.19
C GLU A 53 -5.24 -8.72 -5.44
N LYS A 54 -4.48 -9.81 -5.37
CA LYS A 54 -3.05 -9.78 -5.67
C LYS A 54 -2.80 -9.31 -7.10
N ALA A 55 -3.60 -9.80 -8.05
CA ALA A 55 -3.47 -9.39 -9.45
C ALA A 55 -3.78 -7.89 -9.60
N ARG A 56 -4.78 -7.39 -8.89
CA ARG A 56 -5.10 -5.95 -8.93
C ARG A 56 -3.97 -5.10 -8.37
N VAL A 57 -3.38 -5.51 -7.25
CA VAL A 57 -2.24 -4.80 -6.67
C VAL A 57 -1.08 -4.79 -7.67
N LYS A 58 -0.79 -5.93 -8.26
CA LYS A 58 0.29 -6.04 -9.23
C LYS A 58 0.05 -5.13 -10.44
N ASN A 59 -1.10 -5.26 -11.08
CA ASN A 59 -1.37 -4.55 -12.33
C ASN A 59 -1.65 -3.07 -12.13
N ASN A 60 -2.44 -2.72 -11.14
CA ASN A 60 -2.88 -1.34 -10.96
C ASN A 60 -1.90 -0.49 -10.16
N PHE A 61 -1.12 -1.11 -9.28
CA PHE A 61 -0.18 -0.35 -8.48
C PHE A 61 1.27 -0.56 -8.92
N LEU A 62 1.76 -1.80 -8.90
CA LEU A 62 3.18 -2.03 -9.20
C LEU A 62 3.53 -1.70 -10.64
N ILE A 63 2.71 -2.14 -11.59
CA ILE A 63 3.00 -1.92 -13.00
C ILE A 63 2.58 -0.50 -13.42
N LYS A 64 1.33 -0.14 -13.17
CA LYS A 64 0.79 1.14 -13.62
C LYS A 64 1.34 2.35 -12.88
N LYS A 65 1.37 2.27 -11.56
CA LYS A 65 1.77 3.44 -10.75
C LYS A 65 3.26 3.52 -10.51
N LEU A 66 3.90 2.39 -10.22
CA LEU A 66 5.34 2.38 -9.98
C LEU A 66 6.17 2.17 -11.24
N GLY A 67 5.52 1.81 -12.35
CA GLY A 67 6.21 1.66 -13.62
C GLY A 67 7.11 0.44 -13.71
N LEU A 68 6.80 -0.61 -12.95
CA LEU A 68 7.61 -1.82 -12.93
C LEU A 68 7.19 -2.78 -14.05
N ALA A 69 8.16 -3.54 -14.55
CA ALA A 69 7.87 -4.56 -15.55
C ALA A 69 7.21 -5.78 -14.90
N ASP A 70 6.29 -6.41 -15.61
CA ASP A 70 5.62 -7.61 -15.13
C ASP A 70 6.64 -8.73 -14.96
N SER A 71 6.67 -9.33 -13.77
CA SER A 71 7.57 -10.44 -13.47
C SER A 71 7.09 -11.18 -12.23
N ALA A 72 7.63 -12.38 -12.02
CA ALA A 72 7.31 -13.16 -10.84
C ALA A 72 7.78 -12.46 -9.55
N GLU A 73 8.77 -11.58 -9.65
CA GLU A 73 9.22 -10.82 -8.49
C GLU A 73 8.13 -9.93 -7.90
N LEU A 74 7.23 -9.42 -8.75
CA LEU A 74 6.13 -8.60 -8.27
C LEU A 74 5.17 -9.41 -7.40
N ASP A 75 4.84 -10.61 -7.84
CA ASP A 75 3.98 -11.51 -7.07
C ASP A 75 4.62 -11.88 -5.73
N LYS A 76 5.91 -12.17 -5.77
CA LYS A 76 6.66 -12.53 -4.57
C LYS A 76 6.71 -11.36 -3.60
N ALA A 77 6.91 -10.14 -4.11
CA ALA A 77 6.96 -8.96 -3.26
C ALA A 77 5.62 -8.70 -2.58
N ILE A 78 4.51 -8.92 -3.28
CA ILE A 78 3.19 -8.77 -2.70
C ILE A 78 3.00 -9.78 -1.57
N ASP A 79 3.39 -11.04 -1.80
CA ASP A 79 3.31 -12.06 -0.76
C ASP A 79 4.15 -11.70 0.46
N GLU A 80 5.35 -11.19 0.23
CA GLU A 80 6.23 -10.77 1.33
C GLU A 80 5.64 -9.60 2.11
N ALA A 81 5.06 -8.62 1.42
CA ALA A 81 4.48 -7.47 2.08
C ALA A 81 3.27 -7.86 2.92
N THR A 82 2.39 -8.71 2.39
CA THR A 82 1.22 -9.16 3.13
C THR A 82 1.62 -10.06 4.29
N ALA A 83 2.65 -10.89 4.11
CA ALA A 83 3.16 -11.74 5.20
C ALA A 83 3.78 -10.91 6.32
N ALA A 84 4.43 -9.79 5.98
CA ALA A 84 5.01 -8.90 6.98
C ALA A 84 3.95 -8.31 7.91
N MET A 85 2.72 -8.21 7.45
CA MET A 85 1.61 -7.74 8.28
C MET A 85 0.95 -8.86 9.07
N GLY A 86 1.37 -10.12 8.87
CA GLY A 86 0.82 -11.28 9.54
C GLY A 86 -0.18 -12.01 8.67
N THR A 87 0.08 -13.28 8.37
CA THR A 87 -0.76 -14.05 7.45
C THR A 87 -2.19 -14.20 7.93
N SER A 88 -2.42 -14.22 9.25
CA SER A 88 -3.75 -14.32 9.82
C SER A 88 -4.35 -12.96 10.17
N ASN A 89 -3.63 -11.88 9.92
CA ASN A 89 -4.12 -10.53 10.19
C ASN A 89 -5.17 -10.13 9.16
N ARG A 90 -6.38 -9.87 9.61
CA ARG A 90 -7.48 -9.45 8.73
C ARG A 90 -7.43 -7.96 8.38
N ASN A 91 -6.61 -7.20 9.11
CA ASN A 91 -6.53 -5.75 8.93
C ASN A 91 -5.27 -5.36 8.18
N LYS A 92 -5.05 -5.97 7.02
CA LYS A 92 -3.90 -5.62 6.18
C LYS A 92 -4.22 -4.32 5.43
N HIS A 93 -3.92 -3.20 6.07
CA HIS A 93 -4.22 -1.89 5.49
C HIS A 93 -3.49 -1.70 4.18
N ARG A 94 -4.23 -1.36 3.14
CA ARG A 94 -3.68 -1.17 1.79
C ARG A 94 -2.56 -0.13 1.80
N ALA A 95 -2.71 0.96 2.56
CA ALA A 95 -1.70 2.00 2.63
C ALA A 95 -0.37 1.44 3.13
N ILE A 96 -0.40 0.56 4.12
CA ILE A 96 0.82 -0.03 4.68
C ILE A 96 1.43 -1.02 3.69
N VAL A 97 0.60 -1.87 3.09
CA VAL A 97 1.08 -2.83 2.07
C VAL A 97 1.74 -2.08 0.92
N TYR A 98 1.10 -1.04 0.42
CA TYR A 98 1.64 -0.26 -0.70
C TYR A 98 2.94 0.45 -0.30
N ALA A 99 3.02 0.99 0.92
CA ALA A 99 4.24 1.63 1.39
C ALA A 99 5.40 0.63 1.45
N LEU A 100 5.13 -0.59 1.91
CA LEU A 100 6.16 -1.65 1.93
C LEU A 100 6.64 -1.96 0.52
N LEU A 101 5.72 -2.01 -0.44
CA LEU A 101 6.09 -2.28 -1.83
C LEU A 101 6.91 -1.14 -2.43
N VAL A 102 6.55 0.10 -2.13
CA VAL A 102 7.31 1.26 -2.59
C VAL A 102 8.75 1.18 -2.08
N MET A 103 8.91 0.83 -0.79
CA MET A 103 10.25 0.68 -0.20
C MET A 103 11.01 -0.48 -0.82
N LYS A 104 10.33 -1.60 -1.03
CA LYS A 104 10.94 -2.81 -1.62
C LYS A 104 11.57 -2.50 -2.96
N PHE A 105 10.88 -1.73 -3.80
CA PHE A 105 11.35 -1.41 -5.15
C PHE A 105 12.04 -0.05 -5.23
N LYS A 106 12.28 0.58 -4.08
CA LYS A 106 13.01 1.85 -3.98
C LYS A 106 12.39 2.96 -4.81
N LYS A 107 11.07 3.08 -4.70
CA LYS A 107 10.28 4.08 -5.44
C LYS A 107 9.80 5.24 -4.56
N GLU A 108 10.47 5.48 -3.42
CA GLU A 108 10.05 6.51 -2.47
C GLU A 108 10.10 7.92 -3.07
N SER A 109 10.90 8.12 -4.10
CA SER A 109 11.03 9.43 -4.72
C SER A 109 9.90 9.75 -5.71
N LEU A 110 8.99 8.82 -5.95
CA LEU A 110 7.85 9.09 -6.83
C LEU A 110 7.00 10.23 -6.27
N ARG A 111 6.52 11.09 -7.17
CA ARG A 111 5.66 12.19 -6.77
C ARG A 111 4.27 11.68 -6.42
N LEU A 112 3.58 12.44 -5.58
CA LEU A 112 2.21 12.09 -5.20
C LEU A 112 1.32 11.87 -6.42
N SER A 113 1.47 12.71 -7.44
CA SER A 113 0.66 12.59 -8.65
C SER A 113 0.80 11.24 -9.34
N ASP A 114 1.97 10.61 -9.22
CA ASP A 114 2.21 9.30 -9.80
C ASP A 114 1.49 8.19 -9.05
N LEU A 115 1.16 8.44 -7.79
CA LEU A 115 0.48 7.47 -6.93
C LEU A 115 -1.03 7.67 -6.86
N MET A 116 -1.54 8.75 -7.43
CA MET A 116 -2.98 9.03 -7.36
C MET A 116 -3.80 7.95 -8.06
N ILE A 117 -4.82 7.47 -7.37
CA ILE A 117 -5.69 6.42 -7.89
C ILE A 117 -6.42 6.86 -9.15
N ASN A 118 -6.84 8.11 -9.19
CA ASN A 118 -7.56 8.64 -10.33
C ASN A 118 -6.73 8.72 -11.57
N GLY A 119 -5.53 8.28 -11.49
CA GLY A 119 -4.74 8.04 -12.65
C GLY A 119 -4.98 9.00 -13.78
N HIS A 120 -4.83 10.24 -13.56
CA HIS A 120 -4.71 11.04 -14.73
C HIS A 120 -3.40 10.72 -15.31
N SER A 121 -3.53 9.87 -16.19
CA SER A 121 -2.39 9.72 -17.04
C SER A 121 -2.05 11.04 -17.67
#